data_de45145e2d8bca1a1fe9536baff4b921
#
_entry.id   de45145e2d8bca1a1fe9536baff4b921
#
_cell.length_a   1.000
_cell.length_b   1.000
_cell.length_c   1.000
_cell.angle_alpha   90.00
_cell.angle_beta   90.00
_cell.angle_gamma   90.00
#
_symmetry.space_group_name_H-M   'P 1'
#
loop_
_entity.id
_entity.type
_entity.pdbx_description
1 polymer ?
#
loop_
_entity_poly.entity_id
_entity_poly.type
_entity_poly.pdbx_seq_one_letter_code
_entity_poly.pdbx_strand_id
1 'polypeptide(L)'
;MKEKKIMALADENIMNTYRRVPIALVKGEGARLWDANGKEYLDFVAGIAVCNLGHSHPNVVKAIKKQAKNLMHVSNLYYTRPQGEVASILTKHSFADKVFFCNSGAEANEAAIKLARKYAHENLGEDKFELITMKDSFHGRTMATITATGQEKFQFGFTPLLDGFKYVPFNDPAALEDAITPKTCGIMLEPIQGEGGVIIPDDRYLAKVRDICDRHRILMIVDEV
;
A
#
# COMPACT_ATOMS: atom_id res chain seq x y z
N MET A 1 -9.01 -10.84 -30.67
CA MET A 1 -7.94 -9.98 -31.27
C MET A 1 -6.63 -10.73 -31.15
N LYS A 2 -5.77 -10.74 -32.18
CA LYS A 2 -4.45 -11.43 -32.07
C LYS A 2 -3.53 -10.69 -31.09
N GLU A 3 -2.72 -11.41 -30.38
CA GLU A 3 -1.82 -10.90 -29.31
C GLU A 3 -1.00 -9.67 -29.74
N LYS A 4 -0.31 -9.76 -30.90
CA LYS A 4 0.45 -8.63 -31.45
C LYS A 4 -0.37 -7.34 -31.62
N LYS A 5 -1.65 -7.45 -31.96
CA LYS A 5 -2.52 -6.28 -32.11
C LYS A 5 -2.92 -5.67 -30.77
N ILE A 6 -3.06 -6.49 -29.71
CA ILE A 6 -3.33 -6.03 -28.36
C ILE A 6 -2.12 -5.27 -27.83
N MET A 7 -0.92 -5.84 -27.98
CA MET A 7 0.32 -5.19 -27.55
C MET A 7 0.57 -3.88 -28.30
N ALA A 8 0.47 -3.88 -29.64
CA ALA A 8 0.64 -2.67 -30.43
C ALA A 8 -0.32 -1.54 -30.04
N LEU A 9 -1.59 -1.87 -29.77
CA LEU A 9 -2.59 -0.90 -29.31
C LEU A 9 -2.22 -0.31 -27.94
N ALA A 10 -1.69 -1.12 -27.04
CA ALA A 10 -1.23 -0.65 -25.72
C ALA A 10 0.04 0.22 -25.85
N ASP A 11 1.00 -0.20 -26.65
CA ASP A 11 2.28 0.52 -26.84
C ASP A 11 2.07 1.89 -27.52
N GLU A 12 1.09 1.97 -28.42
CA GLU A 12 0.73 3.23 -29.10
C GLU A 12 0.02 4.23 -28.17
N ASN A 13 -0.83 3.74 -27.24
CA ASN A 13 -1.78 4.62 -26.54
C ASN A 13 -1.54 4.73 -25.02
N ILE A 14 -0.67 3.92 -24.41
CA ILE A 14 -0.40 3.97 -22.97
C ILE A 14 1.02 4.46 -22.74
N MET A 15 1.17 5.42 -21.84
CA MET A 15 2.49 5.92 -21.43
C MET A 15 3.40 4.79 -21.00
N ASN A 16 4.67 4.83 -21.43
CA ASN A 16 5.67 3.81 -21.10
C ASN A 16 6.25 4.02 -19.69
N THR A 17 5.41 3.90 -18.67
CA THR A 17 5.78 4.03 -17.26
C THR A 17 6.18 2.71 -16.60
N TYR A 18 5.87 1.57 -17.25
CA TYR A 18 6.17 0.22 -16.76
C TYR A 18 6.76 -0.64 -17.87
N ARG A 19 7.76 -1.45 -17.51
CA ARG A 19 8.28 -2.50 -18.40
C ARG A 19 7.30 -3.69 -18.40
N ARG A 20 6.52 -3.83 -19.48
CA ARG A 20 5.57 -4.94 -19.62
C ARG A 20 6.26 -6.20 -20.11
N VAL A 21 5.82 -7.34 -19.58
CA VAL A 21 6.14 -8.65 -20.18
C VAL A 21 5.36 -8.76 -21.47
N PRO A 22 5.97 -9.23 -22.61
CA PRO A 22 5.32 -9.24 -23.91
C PRO A 22 4.31 -10.42 -24.06
N ILE A 23 3.31 -10.44 -23.20
CA ILE A 23 2.21 -11.42 -23.17
C ILE A 23 0.90 -10.65 -23.03
N ALA A 24 -0.08 -10.94 -23.90
CA ALA A 24 -1.42 -10.34 -23.81
C ALA A 24 -2.40 -11.33 -23.14
N LEU A 25 -2.58 -11.22 -21.83
CA LEU A 25 -3.50 -12.05 -21.07
C LEU A 25 -4.95 -11.62 -21.32
N VAL A 26 -5.84 -12.58 -21.56
CA VAL A 26 -7.25 -12.33 -21.94
C VAL A 26 -8.26 -13.10 -21.09
N LYS A 27 -7.83 -14.11 -20.33
CA LYS A 27 -8.70 -14.92 -19.46
C LYS A 27 -7.94 -15.29 -18.19
N GLY A 28 -8.66 -15.34 -17.07
CA GLY A 28 -8.17 -15.85 -15.79
C GLY A 28 -9.24 -16.67 -15.07
N GLU A 29 -8.85 -17.79 -14.45
CA GLU A 29 -9.71 -18.65 -13.66
C GLU A 29 -8.91 -19.35 -12.55
N GLY A 30 -9.24 -19.10 -11.30
CA GLY A 30 -8.45 -19.57 -10.17
C GLY A 30 -6.99 -19.11 -10.27
N ALA A 31 -6.03 -20.02 -10.22
CA ALA A 31 -4.60 -19.74 -10.37
C ALA A 31 -4.09 -19.85 -11.83
N ARG A 32 -4.96 -19.80 -12.83
CA ARG A 32 -4.60 -19.98 -14.23
C ARG A 32 -4.94 -18.75 -15.05
N LEU A 33 -4.07 -18.45 -16.00
CA LEU A 33 -4.22 -17.37 -16.98
C LEU A 33 -4.06 -17.91 -18.39
N TRP A 34 -4.70 -17.28 -19.37
CA TRP A 34 -4.54 -17.59 -20.79
C TRP A 34 -4.24 -16.33 -21.59
N ASP A 35 -3.26 -16.44 -22.47
CA ASP A 35 -2.98 -15.37 -23.43
C ASP A 35 -3.96 -15.37 -24.62
N ALA A 36 -3.81 -14.38 -25.47
CA ALA A 36 -4.65 -14.22 -26.67
C ALA A 36 -4.42 -15.29 -27.76
N ASN A 37 -3.39 -16.13 -27.62
CA ASN A 37 -3.12 -17.28 -28.50
C ASN A 37 -3.65 -18.58 -27.87
N GLY A 38 -4.22 -18.52 -26.66
CA GLY A 38 -4.76 -19.68 -25.95
C GLY A 38 -3.74 -20.46 -25.13
N LYS A 39 -2.50 -19.96 -25.00
CA LYS A 39 -1.50 -20.60 -24.14
C LYS A 39 -1.86 -20.35 -22.66
N GLU A 40 -1.80 -21.41 -21.88
CA GLU A 40 -2.06 -21.41 -20.45
C GLU A 40 -0.79 -21.12 -19.66
N TYR A 41 -0.95 -20.38 -18.55
CA TYR A 41 0.08 -20.04 -17.58
C TYR A 41 -0.43 -20.31 -16.17
N LEU A 42 0.43 -20.77 -15.28
CA LEU A 42 0.18 -20.80 -13.85
C LEU A 42 0.59 -19.46 -13.27
N ASP A 43 -0.33 -18.80 -12.56
CA ASP A 43 -0.12 -17.47 -12.02
C ASP A 43 0.36 -17.52 -10.56
N PHE A 44 1.62 -17.14 -10.33
CA PHE A 44 2.21 -16.94 -9.01
C PHE A 44 2.34 -15.46 -8.62
N VAL A 45 1.83 -14.54 -9.45
CA VAL A 45 1.91 -13.09 -9.20
C VAL A 45 0.58 -12.56 -8.64
N ALA A 46 -0.54 -13.15 -9.05
CA ALA A 46 -1.89 -12.78 -8.63
C ALA A 46 -2.19 -11.27 -8.74
N GLY A 47 -1.63 -10.61 -9.78
CA GLY A 47 -1.76 -9.15 -9.92
C GLY A 47 -1.02 -8.36 -8.83
N ILE A 48 0.13 -8.85 -8.40
CA ILE A 48 0.89 -8.38 -7.21
C ILE A 48 0.01 -8.50 -5.95
N ALA A 49 -0.37 -9.76 -5.64
CA ALA A 49 -1.17 -10.16 -4.48
C ALA A 49 -2.58 -9.55 -4.39
N VAL A 50 -3.15 -9.05 -5.49
CA VAL A 50 -4.52 -8.49 -5.53
C VAL A 50 -5.58 -9.59 -5.66
N CYS A 51 -5.32 -10.61 -6.50
CA CYS A 51 -6.27 -11.68 -6.80
C CYS A 51 -6.10 -12.89 -5.85
N ASN A 52 -6.05 -12.68 -4.53
CA ASN A 52 -5.76 -13.72 -3.54
C ASN A 52 -6.81 -14.84 -3.48
N LEU A 53 -8.05 -14.58 -3.90
CA LEU A 53 -9.10 -15.59 -4.04
C LEU A 53 -9.05 -16.34 -5.38
N GLY A 54 -8.09 -15.98 -6.24
CA GLY A 54 -8.01 -16.44 -7.62
C GLY A 54 -8.80 -15.60 -8.61
N HIS A 55 -8.43 -15.70 -9.89
CA HIS A 55 -9.08 -14.98 -10.97
C HIS A 55 -10.52 -15.41 -11.13
N SER A 56 -11.41 -14.44 -11.39
CA SER A 56 -12.83 -14.67 -11.67
C SER A 56 -13.56 -15.50 -10.60
N HIS A 57 -13.21 -15.34 -9.33
CA HIS A 57 -13.83 -16.09 -8.23
C HIS A 57 -15.36 -15.96 -8.26
N PRO A 58 -16.14 -17.05 -8.28
CA PRO A 58 -17.58 -17.02 -8.56
C PRO A 58 -18.39 -16.13 -7.61
N ASN A 59 -18.07 -16.16 -6.31
CA ASN A 59 -18.77 -15.35 -5.30
C ASN A 59 -18.47 -13.86 -5.47
N VAL A 60 -17.22 -13.49 -5.80
CA VAL A 60 -16.82 -12.10 -6.04
C VAL A 60 -17.54 -11.58 -7.30
N VAL A 61 -17.52 -12.33 -8.39
CA VAL A 61 -18.22 -11.98 -9.63
C VAL A 61 -19.73 -11.81 -9.40
N LYS A 62 -20.34 -12.73 -8.63
CA LYS A 62 -21.75 -12.64 -8.25
C LYS A 62 -22.07 -11.39 -7.44
N ALA A 63 -21.23 -11.07 -6.46
CA ALA A 63 -21.39 -9.87 -5.62
C ALA A 63 -21.27 -8.58 -6.45
N ILE A 64 -20.27 -8.47 -7.32
CA ILE A 64 -20.08 -7.33 -8.23
C ILE A 64 -21.31 -7.17 -9.15
N LYS A 65 -21.75 -8.24 -9.80
CA LYS A 65 -22.93 -8.20 -10.69
C LYS A 65 -24.20 -7.76 -9.95
N LYS A 66 -24.40 -8.22 -8.71
CA LYS A 66 -25.53 -7.83 -7.88
C LYS A 66 -25.46 -6.35 -7.51
N GLN A 67 -24.31 -5.91 -7.00
CA GLN A 67 -24.14 -4.53 -6.53
C GLN A 67 -24.20 -3.51 -7.68
N ALA A 68 -23.60 -3.83 -8.83
CA ALA A 68 -23.63 -2.96 -10.01
C ALA A 68 -25.05 -2.68 -10.54
N LYS A 69 -25.99 -3.61 -10.31
CA LYS A 69 -27.44 -3.41 -10.66
C LYS A 69 -28.18 -2.53 -9.64
N ASN A 70 -27.68 -2.40 -8.42
CA ASN A 70 -28.35 -1.66 -7.36
C ASN A 70 -27.85 -0.21 -7.24
N LEU A 71 -26.54 -0.07 -7.05
CA LEU A 71 -25.91 1.22 -6.81
C LEU A 71 -24.41 1.11 -7.03
N MET A 72 -23.86 1.95 -7.94
CA MET A 72 -22.44 1.94 -8.25
C MET A 72 -21.66 2.96 -7.43
N HIS A 73 -22.12 4.22 -7.37
CA HIS A 73 -21.40 5.30 -6.70
C HIS A 73 -22.32 6.46 -6.29
N VAL A 74 -22.08 7.01 -5.11
CA VAL A 74 -22.79 8.19 -4.60
C VAL A 74 -21.90 9.17 -3.84
N SER A 75 -20.57 9.05 -4.00
CA SER A 75 -19.58 9.80 -3.22
C SER A 75 -19.65 9.50 -1.71
N ASN A 76 -18.87 10.20 -0.92
CA ASN A 76 -18.88 10.15 0.55
C ASN A 76 -19.94 11.08 1.17
N LEU A 77 -20.84 11.65 0.34
CA LEU A 77 -21.93 12.51 0.81
C LEU A 77 -23.08 11.72 1.43
N TYR A 78 -23.17 10.43 1.14
CA TYR A 78 -24.28 9.58 1.59
C TYR A 78 -23.77 8.29 2.22
N TYR A 79 -24.57 7.74 3.13
CA TYR A 79 -24.32 6.44 3.71
C TYR A 79 -24.61 5.33 2.70
N THR A 80 -23.73 4.34 2.62
CA THR A 80 -23.95 3.14 1.82
C THR A 80 -23.80 1.90 2.68
N ARG A 81 -24.68 0.93 2.45
CA ARG A 81 -24.69 -0.31 3.20
C ARG A 81 -23.38 -1.11 3.10
N PRO A 82 -22.79 -1.32 1.89
CA PRO A 82 -21.55 -2.09 1.78
C PRO A 82 -20.38 -1.50 2.57
N GLN A 83 -20.21 -0.18 2.59
CA GLN A 83 -19.14 0.47 3.37
C GLN A 83 -19.30 0.21 4.87
N GLY A 84 -20.52 0.39 5.40
CA GLY A 84 -20.79 0.17 6.82
C GLY A 84 -20.57 -1.29 7.23
N GLU A 85 -21.04 -2.26 6.42
CA GLU A 85 -20.85 -3.68 6.67
C GLU A 85 -19.37 -4.08 6.66
N VAL A 86 -18.58 -3.64 5.66
CA VAL A 86 -17.15 -3.93 5.59
C VAL A 86 -16.40 -3.28 6.74
N ALA A 87 -16.67 -2.01 7.06
CA ALA A 87 -16.05 -1.32 8.19
C ALA A 87 -16.31 -2.06 9.51
N SER A 88 -17.56 -2.49 9.76
CA SER A 88 -17.92 -3.28 10.94
C SER A 88 -17.18 -4.61 11.03
N ILE A 89 -16.98 -5.31 9.91
CA ILE A 89 -16.23 -6.57 9.88
C ILE A 89 -14.75 -6.30 10.22
N LEU A 90 -14.14 -5.29 9.59
CA LEU A 90 -12.74 -4.95 9.81
C LEU A 90 -12.45 -4.54 11.25
N THR A 91 -13.26 -3.66 11.84
CA THR A 91 -13.08 -3.23 13.24
C THR A 91 -13.31 -4.37 14.24
N LYS A 92 -14.23 -5.32 13.93
CA LYS A 92 -14.46 -6.50 14.78
C LYS A 92 -13.29 -7.50 14.76
N HIS A 93 -12.53 -7.56 13.68
CA HIS A 93 -11.46 -8.54 13.47
C HIS A 93 -10.05 -7.94 13.53
N SER A 94 -9.92 -6.68 13.96
CA SER A 94 -8.65 -6.00 14.15
C SER A 94 -8.65 -5.19 15.46
N PHE A 95 -7.54 -4.52 15.76
CA PHE A 95 -7.46 -3.56 16.88
C PHE A 95 -8.06 -2.19 16.55
N ALA A 96 -8.41 -1.94 15.28
CA ALA A 96 -8.83 -0.64 14.80
C ALA A 96 -10.26 -0.29 15.24
N ASP A 97 -10.48 0.96 15.64
CA ASP A 97 -11.81 1.50 15.98
C ASP A 97 -12.56 2.07 14.77
N LYS A 98 -11.84 2.48 13.75
CA LYS A 98 -12.37 3.16 12.55
C LYS A 98 -11.66 2.73 11.29
N VAL A 99 -12.35 2.85 10.16
CA VAL A 99 -11.85 2.53 8.83
C VAL A 99 -11.97 3.75 7.92
N PHE A 100 -10.93 4.02 7.15
CA PHE A 100 -10.93 4.98 6.05
C PHE A 100 -10.82 4.22 4.73
N PHE A 101 -11.70 4.50 3.77
CA PHE A 101 -11.70 3.88 2.45
C PHE A 101 -11.05 4.79 1.41
N CYS A 102 -10.17 4.23 0.60
CA CYS A 102 -9.48 4.89 -0.50
C CYS A 102 -9.29 3.92 -1.68
N ASN A 103 -8.63 4.35 -2.75
CA ASN A 103 -8.56 3.59 -4.00
C ASN A 103 -7.25 2.79 -4.16
N SER A 104 -6.25 3.05 -3.34
CA SER A 104 -4.93 2.41 -3.48
C SER A 104 -4.15 2.42 -2.18
N GLY A 105 -3.12 1.56 -2.06
CA GLY A 105 -2.16 1.61 -0.96
C GLY A 105 -1.42 2.95 -0.86
N ALA A 106 -1.09 3.58 -2.00
CA ALA A 106 -0.50 4.92 -2.00
C ALA A 106 -1.42 5.96 -1.34
N GLU A 107 -2.73 5.95 -1.65
CA GLU A 107 -3.70 6.84 -1.00
C GLU A 107 -3.89 6.51 0.49
N ALA A 108 -3.85 5.24 0.88
CA ALA A 108 -3.89 4.84 2.28
C ALA A 108 -2.69 5.39 3.04
N ASN A 109 -1.49 5.27 2.49
CA ASN A 109 -0.26 5.79 3.07
C ASN A 109 -0.22 7.33 3.10
N GLU A 110 -0.72 8.01 2.06
CA GLU A 110 -0.92 9.47 2.07
C GLU A 110 -1.85 9.89 3.23
N ALA A 111 -2.95 9.17 3.41
CA ALA A 111 -3.88 9.43 4.50
C ALA A 111 -3.24 9.19 5.88
N ALA A 112 -2.46 8.11 6.04
CA ALA A 112 -1.76 7.79 7.27
C ALA A 112 -0.70 8.85 7.62
N ILE A 113 0.11 9.28 6.64
CA ILE A 113 1.11 10.35 6.79
C ILE A 113 0.43 11.66 7.22
N LYS A 114 -0.65 12.05 6.53
CA LYS A 114 -1.41 13.26 6.85
C LYS A 114 -2.05 13.19 8.22
N LEU A 115 -2.65 12.04 8.57
CA LEU A 115 -3.27 11.82 9.87
C LEU A 115 -2.24 11.88 11.00
N ALA A 116 -1.05 11.26 10.80
CA ALA A 116 0.03 11.29 11.77
C ALA A 116 0.50 12.72 12.04
N ARG A 117 0.74 13.52 11.00
CA ARG A 117 1.14 14.92 11.13
C ARG A 117 0.05 15.76 11.80
N LYS A 118 -1.20 15.60 11.40
CA LYS A 118 -2.33 16.34 11.99
C LYS A 118 -2.52 15.98 13.46
N TYR A 119 -2.52 14.70 13.79
CA TYR A 119 -2.63 14.24 15.17
C TYR A 119 -1.48 14.77 16.05
N ALA A 120 -0.26 14.70 15.54
CA ALA A 120 0.90 15.19 16.26
C ALA A 120 0.84 16.70 16.52
N HIS A 121 0.48 17.48 15.51
CA HIS A 121 0.29 18.93 15.63
C HIS A 121 -0.75 19.29 16.70
N GLU A 122 -1.88 18.58 16.74
CA GLU A 122 -2.97 18.86 17.66
C GLU A 122 -2.73 18.33 19.09
N ASN A 123 -1.96 17.23 19.25
CA ASN A 123 -1.89 16.49 20.52
C ASN A 123 -0.48 16.32 21.10
N LEU A 124 0.57 16.42 20.27
CA LEU A 124 1.95 16.13 20.71
C LEU A 124 2.88 17.33 20.64
N GLY A 125 2.54 18.36 19.87
CA GLY A 125 3.30 19.59 19.66
C GLY A 125 3.33 20.02 18.20
N GLU A 126 3.22 21.32 17.95
CA GLU A 126 3.12 21.91 16.61
C GLU A 126 4.33 21.62 15.70
N ASP A 127 5.52 21.44 16.29
CA ASP A 127 6.77 21.15 15.57
C ASP A 127 6.96 19.65 15.25
N LYS A 128 6.03 18.77 15.64
CA LYS A 128 6.13 17.33 15.41
C LYS A 128 5.51 16.94 14.06
N PHE A 129 6.37 16.68 13.08
CA PHE A 129 5.96 16.34 11.71
C PHE A 129 6.88 15.31 11.03
N GLU A 130 8.03 14.98 11.64
CA GLU A 130 8.99 14.03 11.08
C GLU A 130 8.49 12.59 11.19
N LEU A 131 8.62 11.83 10.10
CA LEU A 131 8.38 10.40 10.04
C LEU A 131 9.69 9.65 9.79
N ILE A 132 9.90 8.57 10.52
CA ILE A 132 11.02 7.66 10.28
C ILE A 132 10.47 6.48 9.47
N THR A 133 11.13 6.17 8.35
CA THR A 133 10.82 5.03 7.48
C THR A 133 12.03 4.13 7.33
N MET A 134 11.84 2.96 6.72
CA MET A 134 12.92 1.99 6.60
C MET A 134 13.60 2.10 5.23
N LYS A 135 14.92 1.87 5.20
CA LYS A 135 15.64 1.62 3.93
C LYS A 135 15.04 0.40 3.25
N ASP A 136 15.06 0.41 1.93
CA ASP A 136 14.50 -0.64 1.08
C ASP A 136 12.98 -0.85 1.19
N SER A 137 12.26 0.04 1.91
CA SER A 137 10.80 0.04 1.98
C SER A 137 10.14 0.47 0.67
N PHE A 138 8.85 0.15 0.52
CA PHE A 138 8.01 0.66 -0.57
C PHE A 138 6.63 1.06 -0.05
N HIS A 139 6.31 2.35 -0.15
CA HIS A 139 5.05 2.91 0.36
C HIS A 139 4.15 3.55 -0.71
N GLY A 140 4.59 3.59 -1.96
CA GLY A 140 3.81 4.11 -3.08
C GLY A 140 4.59 5.05 -4.00
N ARG A 141 3.87 5.67 -4.96
CA ARG A 141 4.43 6.51 -6.02
C ARG A 141 3.89 7.95 -6.05
N THR A 142 3.07 8.39 -5.10
CA THR A 142 2.70 9.80 -4.90
C THR A 142 3.84 10.56 -4.20
N MET A 143 3.81 11.89 -4.17
CA MET A 143 4.96 12.67 -3.67
C MET A 143 5.32 12.35 -2.21
N ALA A 144 4.35 12.20 -1.30
CA ALA A 144 4.69 11.84 0.07
C ALA A 144 5.08 10.36 0.19
N THR A 145 4.40 9.45 -0.51
CA THR A 145 4.71 8.02 -0.42
C THR A 145 6.01 7.64 -1.12
N ILE A 146 6.39 8.34 -2.22
CA ILE A 146 7.69 8.12 -2.86
C ILE A 146 8.82 8.65 -1.97
N THR A 147 8.56 9.74 -1.24
CA THR A 147 9.48 10.24 -0.21
C THR A 147 9.60 9.25 0.94
N ALA A 148 8.49 8.66 1.42
CA ALA A 148 8.52 7.64 2.46
C ALA A 148 9.23 6.36 2.03
N THR A 149 9.25 6.05 0.73
CA THR A 149 9.91 4.87 0.14
C THR A 149 11.43 5.01 0.23
N GLY A 150 12.09 4.16 1.00
CA GLY A 150 13.53 4.20 1.28
C GLY A 150 14.41 3.65 0.17
N GLN A 151 14.11 3.93 -1.10
CA GLN A 151 14.81 3.42 -2.28
C GLN A 151 15.06 4.54 -3.29
N GLU A 152 16.31 4.98 -3.43
CA GLU A 152 16.71 6.08 -4.31
C GLU A 152 16.30 5.88 -5.78
N LYS A 153 16.28 4.62 -6.27
CA LYS A 153 15.86 4.31 -7.64
C LYS A 153 14.44 4.78 -7.98
N PHE A 154 13.55 4.85 -6.97
CA PHE A 154 12.18 5.33 -7.17
C PHE A 154 12.06 6.85 -6.99
N GLN A 155 12.99 7.46 -6.28
CA GLN A 155 13.03 8.90 -6.02
C GLN A 155 13.71 9.69 -7.15
N PHE A 156 14.50 9.01 -7.99
CA PHE A 156 15.24 9.62 -9.09
C PHE A 156 14.32 10.41 -10.03
N GLY A 157 14.66 11.69 -10.24
CA GLY A 157 13.91 12.60 -11.11
C GLY A 157 12.70 13.29 -10.48
N PHE A 158 12.40 13.02 -9.18
CA PHE A 158 11.26 13.61 -8.46
C PHE A 158 11.66 14.56 -7.33
N THR A 159 12.93 14.98 -7.31
CA THR A 159 13.43 15.98 -6.34
C THR A 159 12.94 17.38 -6.69
N PRO A 160 12.73 18.29 -5.69
CA PRO A 160 12.93 18.04 -4.26
C PRO A 160 11.86 17.13 -3.64
N LEU A 161 12.26 16.22 -2.77
CA LEU A 161 11.35 15.37 -2.02
C LEU A 161 10.66 16.17 -0.90
N LEU A 162 9.62 15.59 -0.31
CA LEU A 162 8.89 16.22 0.79
C LEU A 162 9.75 16.19 2.07
N ASP A 163 9.86 17.32 2.77
CA ASP A 163 10.60 17.41 4.02
C ASP A 163 9.96 16.58 5.16
N GLY A 164 10.82 16.21 6.13
CA GLY A 164 10.40 15.53 7.35
C GLY A 164 10.39 14.01 7.25
N PHE A 165 11.20 13.41 6.40
CA PHE A 165 11.40 11.97 6.35
C PHE A 165 12.85 11.60 6.66
N LYS A 166 13.02 10.52 7.46
CA LYS A 166 14.31 9.93 7.80
C LYS A 166 14.29 8.44 7.49
N TYR A 167 15.44 7.90 7.08
CA TYR A 167 15.56 6.49 6.70
C TYR A 167 16.55 5.79 7.61
N VAL A 168 16.12 4.67 8.20
CA VAL A 168 16.96 3.81 9.04
C VAL A 168 17.02 2.39 8.47
N PRO A 169 18.03 1.59 8.78
CA PRO A 169 18.03 0.18 8.42
C PRO A 169 16.79 -0.55 8.96
N PHE A 170 16.20 -1.43 8.15
CA PHE A 170 15.15 -2.32 8.62
C PHE A 170 15.73 -3.35 9.59
N ASN A 171 14.95 -3.79 10.57
CA ASN A 171 15.36 -4.75 11.59
C ASN A 171 16.51 -4.27 12.53
N ASP A 172 16.69 -2.95 12.66
CA ASP A 172 17.66 -2.32 13.57
C ASP A 172 16.96 -1.37 14.55
N PRO A 173 16.51 -1.88 15.72
CA PRO A 173 15.83 -1.04 16.73
C PRO A 173 16.74 0.05 17.32
N ALA A 174 18.06 -0.17 17.38
CA ALA A 174 18.99 0.82 17.93
C ALA A 174 19.11 2.03 17.00
N ALA A 175 19.36 1.78 15.70
CA ALA A 175 19.37 2.85 14.70
C ALA A 175 18.02 3.60 14.62
N LEU A 176 16.91 2.89 14.84
CA LEU A 176 15.60 3.49 14.87
C LEU A 176 15.45 4.45 16.07
N GLU A 177 15.87 4.04 17.25
CA GLU A 177 15.79 4.85 18.46
C GLU A 177 16.72 6.08 18.39
N ASP A 178 17.93 5.91 17.87
CA ASP A 178 18.91 6.99 17.65
C ASP A 178 18.42 8.06 16.65
N ALA A 179 17.55 7.69 15.69
CA ALA A 179 17.00 8.60 14.70
C ALA A 179 15.87 9.50 15.23
N ILE A 180 15.31 9.19 16.40
CA ILE A 180 14.20 9.95 17.00
C ILE A 180 14.70 11.32 17.45
N THR A 181 13.93 12.37 17.12
CA THR A 181 14.16 13.75 17.54
C THR A 181 12.91 14.32 18.20
N PRO A 182 13.02 15.51 18.82
CA PRO A 182 11.84 16.21 19.32
C PRO A 182 10.76 16.46 18.27
N LYS A 183 11.11 16.46 16.96
CA LYS A 183 10.20 16.67 15.83
C LYS A 183 9.56 15.39 15.32
N THR A 184 9.99 14.23 15.77
CA THR A 184 9.45 12.94 15.30
C THR A 184 8.01 12.78 15.76
N CYS A 185 7.10 12.50 14.83
CA CYS A 185 5.69 12.25 15.09
C CYS A 185 5.31 10.76 14.95
N GLY A 186 6.10 9.99 14.23
CA GLY A 186 5.79 8.57 14.04
C GLY A 186 6.85 7.79 13.28
N ILE A 187 6.69 6.48 13.30
CA ILE A 187 7.48 5.50 12.56
C ILE A 187 6.53 4.79 11.59
N MET A 188 6.95 4.64 10.34
CA MET A 188 6.21 3.94 9.30
C MET A 188 7.06 2.80 8.75
N LEU A 189 6.50 1.59 8.72
CA LEU A 189 7.21 0.39 8.27
C LEU A 189 6.26 -0.65 7.67
N GLU A 190 6.81 -1.55 6.87
CA GLU A 190 6.16 -2.79 6.46
C GLU A 190 6.46 -3.89 7.50
N PRO A 191 5.50 -4.75 7.87
CA PRO A 191 5.80 -5.88 8.78
C PRO A 191 6.72 -6.92 8.14
N ILE A 192 6.64 -7.06 6.82
CA ILE A 192 7.54 -7.79 5.93
C ILE A 192 7.77 -6.88 4.73
N GLN A 193 9.03 -6.52 4.45
CA GLN A 193 9.29 -5.71 3.26
C GLN A 193 9.06 -6.55 2.01
N GLY A 194 8.09 -6.14 1.18
CA GLY A 194 7.70 -6.87 -0.03
C GLY A 194 8.56 -6.52 -1.23
N GLU A 195 8.45 -5.30 -1.73
CA GLU A 195 9.19 -4.80 -2.92
C GLU A 195 10.71 -4.76 -2.70
N GLY A 196 11.15 -4.59 -1.47
CA GLY A 196 12.56 -4.64 -1.07
C GLY A 196 13.21 -6.01 -1.14
N GLY A 197 12.43 -7.09 -1.39
CA GLY A 197 12.98 -8.45 -1.58
C GLY A 197 12.42 -9.51 -0.62
N VAL A 198 11.22 -9.34 -0.09
CA VAL A 198 10.57 -10.24 0.88
C VAL A 198 11.45 -10.43 2.13
N ILE A 199 11.77 -9.32 2.78
CA ILE A 199 12.63 -9.30 3.97
C ILE A 199 11.76 -9.47 5.21
N ILE A 200 11.96 -10.57 5.93
CA ILE A 200 11.26 -10.90 7.17
C ILE A 200 12.15 -10.42 8.34
N PRO A 201 11.63 -9.59 9.26
CA PRO A 201 12.41 -9.15 10.41
C PRO A 201 12.50 -10.25 11.47
N ASP A 202 13.35 -10.03 12.49
CA ASP A 202 13.41 -10.87 13.68
C ASP A 202 12.06 -10.89 14.42
N ASP A 203 11.72 -12.02 15.04
CA ASP A 203 10.41 -12.26 15.73
C ASP A 203 10.02 -11.16 16.73
N ARG A 204 10.99 -10.46 17.34
CA ARG A 204 10.75 -9.41 18.33
C ARG A 204 10.86 -7.99 17.78
N TYR A 205 11.17 -7.83 16.51
CA TYR A 205 11.42 -6.49 15.95
C TYR A 205 10.20 -5.57 16.05
N LEU A 206 9.02 -6.03 15.61
CA LEU A 206 7.79 -5.23 15.66
C LEU A 206 7.39 -4.87 17.10
N ALA A 207 7.57 -5.80 18.05
CA ALA A 207 7.31 -5.52 19.46
C ALA A 207 8.28 -4.44 19.99
N LYS A 208 9.56 -4.48 19.63
CA LYS A 208 10.53 -3.45 20.00
C LYS A 208 10.18 -2.08 19.38
N VAL A 209 9.74 -2.06 18.11
CA VAL A 209 9.27 -0.80 17.48
C VAL A 209 8.04 -0.25 18.22
N ARG A 210 7.11 -1.10 18.64
CA ARG A 210 5.95 -0.70 19.45
C ARG A 210 6.40 -0.08 20.78
N ASP A 211 7.31 -0.76 21.50
CA ASP A 211 7.86 -0.27 22.78
C ASP A 211 8.59 1.09 22.61
N ILE A 212 9.35 1.27 21.55
CA ILE A 212 10.00 2.54 21.22
C ILE A 212 8.94 3.62 21.01
N CYS A 213 7.93 3.36 20.18
CA CYS A 213 6.86 4.32 19.93
C CYS A 213 6.13 4.73 21.22
N ASP A 214 5.85 3.78 22.10
CA ASP A 214 5.16 4.04 23.38
C ASP A 214 6.02 4.89 24.32
N ARG A 215 7.31 4.57 24.49
CA ARG A 215 8.24 5.34 25.32
C ARG A 215 8.39 6.79 24.85
N HIS A 216 8.46 7.01 23.55
CA HIS A 216 8.62 8.33 22.94
C HIS A 216 7.29 9.05 22.67
N ARG A 217 6.15 8.38 22.92
CA ARG A 217 4.79 8.89 22.65
C ARG A 217 4.62 9.36 21.19
N ILE A 218 5.08 8.53 20.26
CA ILE A 218 4.96 8.74 18.82
C ILE A 218 4.11 7.64 18.19
N LEU A 219 3.62 7.88 16.98
CA LEU A 219 2.73 6.95 16.28
C LEU A 219 3.50 5.80 15.62
N MET A 220 2.90 4.62 15.60
CA MET A 220 3.35 3.50 14.79
C MET A 220 2.37 3.29 13.64
N ILE A 221 2.87 3.33 12.41
CA ILE A 221 2.12 3.11 11.18
C ILE A 221 2.65 1.84 10.53
N VAL A 222 1.77 0.88 10.30
CA VAL A 222 2.13 -0.40 9.68
C VAL A 222 1.49 -0.48 8.30
N ASP A 223 2.32 -0.56 7.26
CA ASP A 223 1.89 -0.74 5.87
C ASP A 223 1.81 -2.23 5.56
N GLU A 224 0.61 -2.75 5.50
CA GLU A 224 0.32 -4.16 5.20
C GLU A 224 -0.16 -4.38 3.75
N VAL A 225 0.07 -3.41 2.86
CA VAL A 225 -0.31 -3.48 1.43
C VAL A 225 0.48 -4.54 0.68
#